data_acddfe7f7a8c469a0dc27c7587082bd4
#
_entry.id   acddfe7f7a8c469a0dc27c7587082bd4
#
_cell.length_a   1.000
_cell.length_b   1.000
_cell.length_c   1.000
_cell.angle_alpha   90.00
_cell.angle_beta   90.00
_cell.angle_gamma   90.00
#
_symmetry.space_group_name_H-M   'P 1'
#
loop_
_entity.id
_entity.type
_entity.pdbx_description
1 polymer ?
#
loop_
_entity_poly.entity_id
_entity_poly.type
_entity_poly.pdbx_seq_one_letter_code
_entity_poly.pdbx_strand_id
1 'polypeptide(L)' 'MKVLLRSTQTGHYFQQPERWTCDAKEALDFGHIERAIKTACEARLEAVEVVFLFGHPHRDLRLPIR' A
#
# COMPACT_ATOMS: atom_id res chain seq x y z
N MET A 1 13.41 3.38 -0.24
CA MET A 1 12.05 3.53 0.31
C MET A 1 11.05 2.83 -0.59
N LYS A 2 10.15 2.09 0.00
CA LYS A 2 9.07 1.43 -0.74
C LYS A 2 7.75 2.14 -0.47
N VAL A 3 6.90 2.19 -1.48
CA VAL A 3 5.57 2.79 -1.36
C VAL A 3 4.55 1.70 -1.65
N LEU A 4 3.79 1.33 -0.63
CA LEU A 4 2.84 0.22 -0.70
C LEU A 4 1.42 0.72 -0.45
N LEU A 5 0.43 -0.10 -0.83
CA LEU A 5 -0.96 0.10 -0.44
C LEU A 5 -1.36 -1.00 0.52
N ARG A 6 -2.06 -0.64 1.57
CA ARG A 6 -2.49 -1.58 2.61
C ARG A 6 -3.96 -1.37 2.92
N SER A 7 -4.69 -2.47 3.04
CA SER A 7 -6.09 -2.41 3.48
C SER A 7 -6.16 -2.14 4.97
N THR A 8 -6.92 -1.13 5.37
CA THR A 8 -7.11 -0.83 6.78
C THR A 8 -8.07 -1.81 7.45
N GLN A 9 -8.84 -2.55 6.67
CA GLN A 9 -9.78 -3.55 7.20
C GLN A 9 -9.12 -4.89 7.46
N THR A 10 -8.27 -5.36 6.56
CA THR A 10 -7.66 -6.68 6.65
C THR A 10 -6.20 -6.64 7.07
N GLY A 11 -5.53 -5.51 6.88
CA GLY A 11 -4.11 -5.41 7.12
C GLY A 11 -3.24 -5.99 6.00
N HIS A 12 -3.86 -6.44 4.92
CA HIS A 12 -3.12 -6.98 3.78
C HIS A 12 -2.65 -5.90 2.84
N TYR A 13 -1.57 -6.19 2.12
CA TYR A 13 -0.95 -5.28 1.16
C TYR A 13 -1.36 -5.63 -0.26
N PHE A 14 -1.54 -4.60 -1.08
CA PHE A 14 -1.85 -4.77 -2.50
C PHE A 14 -0.62 -5.36 -3.22
N GLN A 15 -0.83 -6.42 -3.97
CA GLN A 15 0.22 -7.06 -4.75
C GLN A 15 -0.04 -6.89 -6.25
N GLN A 16 -1.26 -7.16 -6.68
CA GLN A 16 -1.70 -6.93 -8.05
C GLN A 16 -3.23 -6.92 -8.04
N PRO A 17 -3.89 -6.52 -9.13
CA PRO A 17 -5.34 -6.49 -9.16
C PRO A 17 -5.92 -7.81 -8.68
N GLU A 18 -6.85 -7.72 -7.74
CA GLU A 18 -7.52 -8.88 -7.13
C GLU A 18 -6.60 -9.80 -6.32
N ARG A 19 -5.39 -9.35 -6.02
CA ARG A 19 -4.47 -10.16 -5.22
C ARG A 19 -3.84 -9.32 -4.11
N TRP A 20 -4.04 -9.77 -2.89
CA TRP A 20 -3.51 -9.13 -1.69
C TRP A 20 -2.60 -10.10 -0.96
N THR A 21 -1.62 -9.60 -0.26
CA THR A 21 -0.68 -10.43 0.48
C THR A 21 -0.51 -9.91 1.89
N CYS A 22 -0.29 -10.81 2.84
CA CYS A 22 0.01 -10.41 4.21
C CYS A 22 1.51 -10.12 4.41
N ASP A 23 2.32 -10.38 3.39
CA ASP A 23 3.77 -10.16 3.46
C ASP A 23 4.14 -8.88 2.72
N ALA A 24 4.62 -7.89 3.48
CA ALA A 24 5.03 -6.61 2.89
C ALA A 24 6.17 -6.77 1.89
N LYS A 25 6.98 -7.83 2.01
CA LYS A 25 8.07 -8.08 1.08
C LYS A 25 7.57 -8.50 -0.29
N GLU A 26 6.39 -9.08 -0.36
CA GLU A 26 5.79 -9.51 -1.62
C GLU A 26 4.83 -8.49 -2.19
N ALA A 27 4.58 -7.41 -1.46
CA ALA A 27 3.68 -6.35 -1.91
C ALA A 27 4.28 -5.59 -3.08
N LEU A 28 3.40 -5.04 -3.91
CA LEU A 28 3.84 -4.20 -5.01
C LEU A 28 4.40 -2.88 -4.49
N ASP A 29 5.63 -2.57 -4.90
CA ASP A 29 6.26 -1.29 -4.62
C ASP A 29 5.91 -0.34 -5.75
N PHE A 30 5.10 0.67 -5.46
CA PHE A 30 4.69 1.65 -6.46
C PHE A 30 5.78 2.66 -6.79
N GLY A 31 6.79 2.78 -5.92
CA GLY A 31 7.89 3.72 -6.11
C GLY A 31 7.55 5.16 -5.77
N HIS A 32 6.36 5.62 -6.13
CA HIS A 32 5.90 6.98 -5.88
C HIS A 32 4.47 6.98 -5.36
N ILE A 33 4.18 7.91 -4.46
CA ILE A 33 2.84 8.02 -3.87
C ILE A 33 1.77 8.25 -4.94
N GLU A 34 2.10 9.00 -5.97
CA GLU A 34 1.15 9.32 -7.04
C GLU A 34 0.66 8.06 -7.75
N ARG A 35 1.54 7.09 -7.95
CA ARG A 35 1.18 5.81 -8.58
C ARG A 35 0.27 4.99 -7.67
N ALA A 36 0.54 5.00 -6.37
CA ALA A 36 -0.29 4.28 -5.41
C ALA A 36 -1.70 4.88 -5.37
N ILE A 37 -1.80 6.20 -5.30
CA ILE A 37 -3.09 6.89 -5.28
C ILE A 37 -3.85 6.64 -6.56
N LYS A 38 -3.17 6.72 -7.70
CA LYS A 38 -3.80 6.48 -9.00
C LYS A 38 -4.38 5.06 -9.08
N THR A 39 -3.61 4.07 -8.63
CA THR A 39 -4.09 2.69 -8.63
C THR A 39 -5.29 2.52 -7.72
N ALA A 40 -5.26 3.12 -6.53
CA ALA A 40 -6.39 3.04 -5.60
C ALA A 40 -7.66 3.65 -6.22
N CYS A 41 -7.51 4.77 -6.92
CA CYS A 41 -8.65 5.42 -7.56
C CYS A 41 -9.18 4.62 -8.75
N GLU A 42 -8.28 4.12 -9.60
CA GLU A 42 -8.68 3.36 -10.78
C GLU A 42 -9.34 2.04 -10.44
N ALA A 43 -8.83 1.37 -9.41
CA ALA A 43 -9.39 0.11 -8.94
C ALA A 43 -10.54 0.29 -7.96
N ARG A 44 -10.91 1.55 -7.66
CA ARG A 44 -11.99 1.88 -6.73
C ARG A 44 -11.81 1.22 -5.36
N LEU A 45 -10.59 1.21 -4.87
CA LEU A 45 -10.28 0.63 -3.58
C LEU A 45 -10.79 1.54 -2.46
N GLU A 46 -11.36 0.92 -1.44
CA GLU A 46 -11.84 1.62 -0.25
C GLU A 46 -11.09 1.12 0.96
N ALA A 47 -11.05 1.94 2.03
CA ALA A 47 -10.39 1.58 3.28
C ALA A 47 -8.95 1.17 3.04
N VAL A 48 -8.21 2.01 2.30
CA VAL A 48 -6.78 1.77 2.02
C VAL A 48 -5.94 2.93 2.50
N GLU A 49 -4.69 2.61 2.81
CA GLU A 49 -3.71 3.60 3.21
C GLU A 49 -2.42 3.39 2.43
N VAL A 50 -1.68 4.47 2.22
CA VAL A 50 -0.34 4.39 1.63
C VAL A 50 0.65 4.15 2.77
N VAL A 51 1.51 3.16 2.60
CA VAL A 51 2.54 2.83 3.58
C VAL A 51 3.90 3.10 2.98
N PHE A 52 4.68 3.93 3.67
CA PHE A 52 6.05 4.22 3.26
C PHE A 52 7.00 3.40 4.14
N LEU A 53 7.72 2.47 3.53
CA LEU A 53 8.72 1.67 4.23
C LEU A 53 10.09 2.27 4.01
N PHE A 54 10.73 2.70 5.08
CA PHE A 54 12.03 3.37 5.01
C PHE A 54 13.21 2.43 5.28
N GLY A 55 12.95 1.14 5.39
CA GLY A 55 13.99 0.16 5.69
C GLY A 55 14.27 0.01 7.17
N HIS A 56 13.63 0.80 8.02
CA HIS A 56 13.75 0.72 9.48
C HIS A 56 12.39 0.34 10.06
N PRO A 57 12.30 -0.74 10.82
CA PRO A 57 10.99 -1.25 11.27
C PRO A 57 10.18 -0.29 12.14
N HIS A 58 10.79 0.73 12.68
CA HIS A 58 10.10 1.68 13.57
C HIS A 58 9.72 3.00 12.91
N ARG A 59 9.89 3.10 11.58
CA ARG A 59 9.67 4.37 10.90
C ARG A 59 8.75 4.28 9.70
N ASP A 60 7.83 3.34 9.72
CA ASP A 60 6.82 3.25 8.68
C ASP A 60 5.85 4.40 8.83
N LEU A 61 5.60 5.10 7.73
CA LEU A 61 4.62 6.16 7.69
C LEU A 61 3.39 5.69 6.94
N ARG A 62 2.20 5.98 7.48
CA ARG A 62 0.94 5.57 6.88
C ARG A 62 0.06 6.78 6.63
N LEU A 63 -0.49 6.85 5.42
CA LEU A 63 -1.40 7.93 5.04
C LEU A 63 -2.70 7.33 4.53
N PRO A 64 -3.79 7.46 5.31
CA PRO A 64 -5.09 7.00 4.84
C PRO A 64 -5.53 7.82 3.64
N ILE A 65 -6.04 7.17 2.60
CA ILE A 65 -6.54 7.87 1.42
C ILE A 65 -8.00 7.60 1.13
N ARG A 66 -8.56 6.58 1.79
CA ARG A 66 -9.99 6.30 1.72
C ARG A 66 -10.45 5.49 2.93
#